data_548339b4b7db7a31e68ac001e7c96a36
#
_entry.id   548339b4b7db7a31e68ac001e7c96a36
#
_cell.length_a   1.000
_cell.length_b   1.000
_cell.length_c   1.000
_cell.angle_alpha   90.00
_cell.angle_beta   90.00
_cell.angle_gamma   90.00
#
_symmetry.space_group_name_H-M   'P 1'
#
loop_
_entity.id
_entity.type
_entity.pdbx_description
1 polymer ?
#
loop_
_entity_poly.entity_id
_entity_poly.type
_entity_poly.pdbx_seq_one_letter_code
_entity_poly.pdbx_strand_id
1 'polypeptide(L)'
;MLILAFDTATDVATSALVDDGELLGERTSRAVTLLEDVDALLRQSGTHTRDVEALAVGIGPGSFTGVRIGLSTARGLALALGIPVAGVSTLDALAAGAPGAIPVIDARRREVFLPGRVLAPGEVEVEAGRMYVGSGAVRYRSVLEAAGADVPPDADERHLPRARFHAQLARDFRPAEEVEPLYLRLPDADRTTS
;
A
#
# COMPACT_ATOMS: atom_id res chain seq x y z
N MET A 1 -13.71 2.63 16.74
CA MET A 1 -12.23 2.51 16.85
C MET A 1 -11.60 3.38 15.80
N LEU A 2 -10.89 4.40 16.24
CA LEU A 2 -10.20 5.35 15.38
C LEU A 2 -8.88 4.77 14.88
N ILE A 3 -8.81 4.48 13.58
CA ILE A 3 -7.64 3.90 12.91
C ILE A 3 -6.98 4.97 12.04
N LEU A 4 -5.67 5.18 12.25
CA LEU A 4 -4.83 5.89 11.33
C LEU A 4 -4.16 4.87 10.38
N ALA A 5 -4.44 4.98 9.10
CA ALA A 5 -3.87 4.09 8.08
C ALA A 5 -2.92 4.83 7.14
N PHE A 6 -1.87 4.15 6.66
CA PHE A 6 -0.99 4.69 5.62
C PHE A 6 -0.20 3.60 4.88
N ASP A 7 0.16 3.93 3.64
CA ASP A 7 1.04 3.12 2.80
C ASP A 7 2.07 4.00 2.09
N THR A 8 3.31 3.56 2.09
CA THR A 8 4.45 4.21 1.43
C THR A 8 5.22 3.27 0.51
N ALA A 9 4.62 2.11 0.20
CA ALA A 9 5.27 1.07 -0.59
C ALA A 9 5.39 1.41 -2.09
N THR A 10 4.63 2.37 -2.58
CA THR A 10 4.69 2.88 -3.97
C THR A 10 5.30 4.27 -4.04
N ASP A 11 5.40 4.86 -5.24
CA ASP A 11 5.90 6.24 -5.42
C ASP A 11 4.95 7.29 -4.83
N VAL A 12 3.69 6.93 -4.64
CA VAL A 12 2.67 7.75 -3.99
C VAL A 12 2.43 7.19 -2.59
N ALA A 13 2.60 8.02 -1.57
CA ALA A 13 2.18 7.70 -0.21
C ALA A 13 0.69 8.02 -0.06
N THR A 14 -0.02 7.20 0.67
CA THR A 14 -1.43 7.42 1.02
C THR A 14 -1.59 7.37 2.53
N SER A 15 -2.46 8.21 3.07
CA SER A 15 -2.82 8.22 4.49
C SER A 15 -4.31 8.47 4.65
N ALA A 16 -4.93 7.86 5.67
CA ALA A 16 -6.36 8.00 5.95
C ALA A 16 -6.63 7.91 7.45
N LEU A 17 -7.66 8.60 7.88
CA LEU A 17 -8.24 8.48 9.22
C LEU A 17 -9.65 7.89 9.09
N VAL A 18 -9.89 6.78 9.78
CA VAL A 18 -11.14 6.02 9.70
C VAL A 18 -11.64 5.74 11.11
N ASP A 19 -12.88 6.08 11.41
CA ASP A 19 -13.51 5.78 12.69
C ASP A 19 -14.72 4.85 12.51
N ASP A 20 -14.68 3.69 13.16
CA ASP A 20 -15.71 2.65 13.05
C ASP A 20 -16.16 2.34 11.61
N GLY A 21 -15.21 2.38 10.68
CA GLY A 21 -15.44 2.15 9.25
C GLY A 21 -15.84 3.41 8.45
N GLU A 22 -16.11 4.53 9.10
CA GLU A 22 -16.36 5.81 8.44
C GLU A 22 -15.05 6.53 8.10
N LEU A 23 -14.90 6.96 6.86
CA LEU A 23 -13.74 7.72 6.39
C LEU A 23 -13.85 9.18 6.84
N LEU A 24 -13.01 9.61 7.79
CA LEU A 24 -12.95 11.00 8.24
C LEU A 24 -12.10 11.89 7.33
N GLY A 25 -11.12 11.29 6.65
CA GLY A 25 -10.27 12.00 5.69
C GLY A 25 -9.21 11.09 5.08
N GLU A 26 -8.74 11.47 3.89
CA GLU A 26 -7.71 10.73 3.17
C GLU A 26 -6.84 11.71 2.37
N ARG A 27 -5.55 11.40 2.27
CA ARG A 27 -4.56 12.20 1.53
C ARG A 27 -3.65 11.32 0.69
N THR A 28 -3.15 11.91 -0.38
CA THR A 28 -2.11 11.33 -1.23
C THR A 28 -0.95 12.30 -1.32
N SER A 29 0.27 11.81 -1.18
CA SER A 29 1.47 12.62 -1.12
C SER A 29 2.74 11.83 -1.44
N ARG A 30 3.83 12.18 -0.82
CA ARG A 30 5.10 11.44 -0.84
C ARG A 30 5.44 10.92 0.55
N ALA A 31 6.18 9.83 0.63
CA ALA A 31 6.60 9.23 1.91
C ALA A 31 7.31 10.23 2.85
N VAL A 32 8.02 11.22 2.30
CA VAL A 32 8.73 12.24 3.09
C VAL A 32 7.81 13.23 3.81
N THR A 33 6.56 13.39 3.37
CA THR A 33 5.56 14.29 3.96
C THR A 33 4.50 13.54 4.77
N LEU A 34 4.67 12.25 5.01
CA LEU A 34 3.66 11.41 5.67
C LEU A 34 3.21 11.98 7.03
N LEU A 35 4.13 12.42 7.88
CA LEU A 35 3.77 12.96 9.20
C LEU A 35 3.03 14.29 9.12
N GLU A 36 3.33 15.12 8.13
CA GLU A 36 2.60 16.36 7.84
C GLU A 36 1.16 16.06 7.40
N ASP A 37 0.97 15.02 6.59
CA ASP A 37 -0.36 14.58 6.17
C ASP A 37 -1.17 14.01 7.33
N VAL A 38 -0.54 13.25 8.22
CA VAL A 38 -1.16 12.73 9.45
C VAL A 38 -1.63 13.89 10.34
N ASP A 39 -0.78 14.88 10.59
CA ASP A 39 -1.14 16.07 11.37
C ASP A 39 -2.31 16.84 10.72
N ALA A 40 -2.28 17.01 9.39
CA ALA A 40 -3.34 17.65 8.66
C ALA A 40 -4.68 16.89 8.72
N LEU A 41 -4.67 15.56 8.64
CA LEU A 41 -5.86 14.71 8.78
C LEU A 41 -6.48 14.85 10.17
N LEU A 42 -5.66 14.78 11.22
CA LEU A 42 -6.12 14.92 12.60
C LEU A 42 -6.75 16.29 12.84
N ARG A 43 -6.10 17.36 12.39
CA ARG A 43 -6.67 18.73 12.52
C ARG A 43 -7.98 18.90 11.76
N GLN A 44 -8.06 18.38 10.53
CA GLN A 44 -9.26 18.52 9.68
C GLN A 44 -10.46 17.76 10.24
N SER A 45 -10.21 16.60 10.87
CA SER A 45 -11.26 15.80 11.51
C SER A 45 -11.63 16.29 12.93
N GLY A 46 -10.88 17.25 13.48
CA GLY A 46 -11.09 17.70 14.86
C GLY A 46 -10.64 16.69 15.92
N THR A 47 -9.83 15.69 15.53
CA THR A 47 -9.28 14.65 16.42
C THR A 47 -7.86 14.98 16.84
N HIS A 48 -7.38 14.36 17.91
CA HIS A 48 -6.02 14.50 18.39
C HIS A 48 -5.26 13.19 18.20
N THR A 49 -3.94 13.26 18.16
CA THR A 49 -3.06 12.08 18.04
C THR A 49 -3.34 11.03 19.13
N ARG A 50 -3.65 11.45 20.34
CA ARG A 50 -3.99 10.57 21.48
C ARG A 50 -5.32 9.83 21.33
N ASP A 51 -6.19 10.28 20.41
CA ASP A 51 -7.49 9.67 20.19
C ASP A 51 -7.38 8.48 19.20
N VAL A 52 -6.22 8.34 18.52
CA VAL A 52 -5.93 7.21 17.65
C VAL A 52 -5.76 5.94 18.48
N GLU A 53 -6.52 4.92 18.16
CA GLU A 53 -6.59 3.67 18.92
C GLU A 53 -5.77 2.52 18.27
N ALA A 54 -5.52 2.60 16.96
CA ALA A 54 -4.73 1.60 16.23
C ALA A 54 -4.14 2.19 14.93
N LEU A 55 -3.10 1.50 14.41
CA LEU A 55 -2.52 1.81 13.10
C LEU A 55 -2.78 0.67 12.12
N ALA A 56 -3.00 1.01 10.84
CA ALA A 56 -2.97 0.07 9.73
C ALA A 56 -1.89 0.51 8.73
N VAL A 57 -0.88 -0.31 8.48
CA VAL A 57 0.27 0.06 7.65
C VAL A 57 0.44 -0.87 6.46
N GLY A 58 0.73 -0.28 5.29
CA GLY A 58 1.14 -1.03 4.11
C GLY A 58 2.48 -1.73 4.34
N ILE A 59 2.49 -3.06 4.24
CA ILE A 59 3.69 -3.88 4.42
C ILE A 59 4.36 -4.28 3.09
N GLY A 60 3.85 -3.76 1.97
CA GLY A 60 4.28 -4.15 0.63
C GLY A 60 3.41 -5.27 0.02
N PRO A 61 3.82 -5.85 -1.10
CA PRO A 61 5.08 -5.61 -1.80
C PRO A 61 5.18 -4.22 -2.44
N GLY A 62 6.41 -3.76 -2.64
CA GLY A 62 6.68 -2.47 -3.27
C GLY A 62 8.13 -2.05 -3.13
N SER A 63 8.38 -0.75 -3.08
CA SER A 63 9.69 -0.16 -2.85
C SER A 63 10.25 -0.58 -1.49
N PHE A 64 11.42 -1.17 -1.48
CA PHE A 64 12.11 -1.58 -0.26
C PHE A 64 12.30 -0.43 0.75
N THR A 65 12.70 0.74 0.25
CA THR A 65 12.83 1.95 1.09
C THR A 65 11.47 2.44 1.56
N GLY A 66 10.47 2.48 0.67
CA GLY A 66 9.12 2.93 1.00
C GLY A 66 8.48 2.09 2.10
N VAL A 67 8.48 0.77 1.97
CA VAL A 67 7.94 -0.14 2.99
C VAL A 67 8.61 0.09 4.35
N ARG A 68 9.94 0.29 4.38
CA ARG A 68 10.66 0.55 5.62
C ARG A 68 10.32 1.90 6.25
N ILE A 69 10.11 2.94 5.44
CA ILE A 69 9.65 4.25 5.94
C ILE A 69 8.30 4.07 6.64
N GLY A 70 7.34 3.43 6.00
CA GLY A 70 6.03 3.18 6.59
C GLY A 70 6.11 2.39 7.89
N LEU A 71 6.79 1.26 7.90
CA LEU A 71 6.94 0.43 9.09
C LEU A 71 7.69 1.14 10.23
N SER A 72 8.75 1.89 9.92
CA SER A 72 9.47 2.65 10.95
C SER A 72 8.62 3.76 11.54
N THR A 73 7.83 4.45 10.72
CA THR A 73 6.86 5.46 11.18
C THR A 73 5.78 4.82 12.05
N ALA A 74 5.21 3.67 11.62
CA ALA A 74 4.22 2.95 12.41
C ALA A 74 4.77 2.51 13.78
N ARG A 75 6.00 1.97 13.81
CA ARG A 75 6.66 1.56 15.06
C ARG A 75 6.90 2.75 16.00
N GLY A 76 7.35 3.89 15.46
CA GLY A 76 7.55 5.11 16.25
C GLY A 76 6.24 5.64 16.85
N LEU A 77 5.18 5.73 16.04
CA LEU A 77 3.87 6.17 16.50
C LEU A 77 3.25 5.19 17.50
N ALA A 78 3.29 3.90 17.21
CA ALA A 78 2.77 2.86 18.10
C ALA A 78 3.44 2.87 19.47
N LEU A 79 4.78 3.01 19.50
CA LEU A 79 5.55 3.13 20.73
C LEU A 79 5.16 4.38 21.52
N ALA A 80 5.02 5.52 20.84
CA ALA A 80 4.71 6.81 21.51
C ALA A 80 3.27 6.84 22.06
N LEU A 81 2.33 6.15 21.41
CA LEU A 81 0.92 6.16 21.76
C LEU A 81 0.48 4.92 22.56
N GLY A 82 1.28 3.87 22.61
CA GLY A 82 0.93 2.61 23.28
C GLY A 82 -0.18 1.84 22.54
N ILE A 83 -0.26 1.92 21.20
CA ILE A 83 -1.34 1.35 20.40
C ILE A 83 -0.84 0.22 19.48
N PRO A 84 -1.70 -0.75 19.11
CA PRO A 84 -1.33 -1.83 18.24
C PRO A 84 -1.31 -1.44 16.76
N VAL A 85 -0.66 -2.29 15.95
CA VAL A 85 -0.49 -2.11 14.49
C VAL A 85 -0.99 -3.34 13.75
N ALA A 86 -1.72 -3.15 12.66
CA ALA A 86 -2.01 -4.18 11.67
C ALA A 86 -1.21 -3.93 10.39
N GLY A 87 -0.51 -4.95 9.91
CA GLY A 87 0.12 -4.94 8.60
C GLY A 87 -0.86 -5.38 7.51
N VAL A 88 -0.94 -4.63 6.42
CA VAL A 88 -1.84 -4.92 5.30
C VAL A 88 -1.05 -4.96 3.99
N SER A 89 -1.30 -5.97 3.18
CA SER A 89 -0.68 -6.08 1.85
C SER A 89 -1.08 -4.90 0.96
N THR A 90 -0.10 -4.25 0.35
CA THR A 90 -0.32 -3.17 -0.63
C THR A 90 -1.11 -3.66 -1.85
N LEU A 91 -0.89 -4.92 -2.29
CA LEU A 91 -1.68 -5.54 -3.37
C LEU A 91 -3.14 -5.75 -2.95
N ASP A 92 -3.39 -6.18 -1.71
CA ASP A 92 -4.75 -6.42 -1.23
C ASP A 92 -5.53 -5.10 -1.09
N ALA A 93 -4.88 -4.04 -0.59
CA ALA A 93 -5.49 -2.72 -0.53
C ALA A 93 -5.81 -2.16 -1.93
N LEU A 94 -4.92 -2.40 -2.90
CA LEU A 94 -5.15 -2.03 -4.29
C LEU A 94 -6.33 -2.80 -4.89
N ALA A 95 -6.42 -4.11 -4.65
CA ALA A 95 -7.53 -4.95 -5.08
C ALA A 95 -8.86 -4.54 -4.43
N ALA A 96 -8.85 -4.16 -3.15
CA ALA A 96 -10.04 -3.67 -2.46
C ALA A 96 -10.56 -2.36 -3.06
N GLY A 97 -9.66 -1.50 -3.56
CA GLY A 97 -10.00 -0.26 -4.26
C GLY A 97 -10.57 -0.46 -5.67
N ALA A 98 -10.38 -1.63 -6.26
CA ALA A 98 -10.84 -1.97 -7.60
C ALA A 98 -11.39 -3.42 -7.64
N PRO A 99 -12.59 -3.67 -7.09
CA PRO A 99 -13.14 -5.01 -7.00
C PRO A 99 -13.20 -5.72 -8.36
N GLY A 100 -12.66 -6.94 -8.40
CA GLY A 100 -12.59 -7.73 -9.63
C GLY A 100 -11.39 -7.42 -10.53
N ALA A 101 -10.60 -6.38 -10.27
CA ALA A 101 -9.37 -6.11 -11.00
C ALA A 101 -8.19 -6.95 -10.49
N ILE A 102 -7.18 -7.09 -11.33
CA ILE A 102 -5.90 -7.71 -10.98
C ILE A 102 -4.93 -6.60 -10.55
N PRO A 103 -4.44 -6.60 -9.30
CA PRO A 103 -3.47 -5.61 -8.83
C PRO A 103 -2.07 -5.93 -9.34
N VAL A 104 -1.38 -4.92 -9.88
CA VAL A 104 -0.03 -5.02 -10.44
C VAL A 104 0.81 -3.83 -9.94
N ILE A 105 1.86 -4.09 -9.19
CA ILE A 105 2.77 -3.05 -8.70
C ILE A 105 4.11 -3.14 -9.44
N ASP A 106 4.69 -2.00 -9.80
CA ASP A 106 6.02 -1.95 -10.41
C ASP A 106 7.08 -2.43 -9.40
N ALA A 107 7.71 -3.55 -9.72
CA ALA A 107 8.77 -4.14 -8.90
C ALA A 107 10.16 -3.60 -9.27
N ARG A 108 10.24 -2.58 -10.15
CA ARG A 108 11.48 -2.10 -10.75
C ARG A 108 12.18 -3.20 -11.58
N ARG A 109 13.34 -2.89 -12.17
CA ARG A 109 14.17 -3.86 -12.92
C ARG A 109 13.43 -4.62 -14.02
N ARG A 110 12.38 -4.01 -14.60
CA ARG A 110 11.50 -4.62 -15.61
C ARG A 110 10.74 -5.85 -15.08
N GLU A 111 10.31 -5.79 -13.82
CA GLU A 111 9.47 -6.79 -13.18
C GLU A 111 8.24 -6.13 -12.55
N VAL A 112 7.22 -6.93 -12.28
CA VAL A 112 5.99 -6.53 -11.61
C VAL A 112 5.68 -7.48 -10.47
N PHE A 113 5.11 -6.93 -9.39
CA PHE A 113 4.51 -7.72 -8.32
C PHE A 113 3.04 -7.99 -8.65
N LEU A 114 2.66 -9.24 -8.56
CA LEU A 114 1.28 -9.73 -8.55
C LEU A 114 1.03 -10.52 -7.26
N PRO A 115 -0.21 -10.91 -6.94
CA PRO A 115 -0.48 -11.75 -5.78
C PRO A 115 0.39 -13.00 -5.76
N GLY A 116 1.31 -13.07 -4.78
CA GLY A 116 2.23 -14.20 -4.58
C GLY A 116 3.35 -14.37 -5.61
N ARG A 117 3.51 -13.48 -6.59
CA ARG A 117 4.47 -13.66 -7.69
C ARG A 117 5.23 -12.38 -8.05
N VAL A 118 6.45 -12.56 -8.58
CA VAL A 118 7.24 -11.53 -9.27
C VAL A 118 7.55 -12.06 -10.67
N LEU A 119 7.18 -11.33 -11.70
CA LEU A 119 7.31 -11.73 -13.10
C LEU A 119 7.81 -10.56 -13.95
N ALA A 120 8.41 -10.88 -15.11
CA ALA A 120 8.55 -9.88 -16.16
C ALA A 120 7.16 -9.51 -16.73
N PRO A 121 6.92 -8.26 -17.17
CA PRO A 121 5.60 -7.84 -17.66
C PRO A 121 5.07 -8.69 -18.82
N GLY A 122 5.95 -9.19 -19.70
CA GLY A 122 5.59 -10.05 -20.81
C GLY A 122 5.28 -11.50 -20.42
N GLU A 123 5.56 -11.91 -19.18
CA GLU A 123 5.25 -13.25 -18.65
C GLU A 123 3.93 -13.27 -17.87
N VAL A 124 3.27 -12.12 -17.73
CA VAL A 124 1.97 -12.04 -17.07
C VAL A 124 0.92 -12.73 -17.93
N GLU A 125 0.31 -13.77 -17.41
CA GLU A 125 -0.83 -14.43 -18.02
C GLU A 125 -2.06 -13.53 -17.94
N VAL A 126 -2.32 -12.76 -19.00
CA VAL A 126 -3.39 -11.78 -19.02
C VAL A 126 -4.73 -12.46 -19.35
N GLU A 127 -5.71 -12.23 -18.48
CA GLU A 127 -7.11 -12.57 -18.73
C GLU A 127 -7.71 -11.47 -19.62
N ALA A 128 -8.08 -11.82 -20.87
CA ALA A 128 -8.62 -10.86 -21.84
C ALA A 128 -9.87 -10.15 -21.30
N GLY A 129 -9.89 -8.82 -21.43
CA GLY A 129 -10.99 -7.97 -20.95
C GLY A 129 -11.02 -7.79 -19.42
N ARG A 130 -10.10 -8.41 -18.68
CA ARG A 130 -9.98 -8.19 -17.23
C ARG A 130 -9.28 -6.87 -16.96
N MET A 131 -9.72 -6.15 -15.94
CA MET A 131 -9.10 -4.91 -15.50
C MET A 131 -7.81 -5.18 -14.73
N TYR A 132 -6.76 -4.41 -15.05
CA TYR A 132 -5.46 -4.42 -14.37
C TYR A 132 -5.18 -3.04 -13.79
N VAL A 133 -4.86 -2.95 -12.50
CA VAL A 133 -4.69 -1.68 -11.78
C VAL A 133 -3.36 -1.63 -11.01
N GLY A 134 -2.89 -0.41 -10.74
CA GLY A 134 -1.68 -0.19 -9.96
C GLY A 134 -0.52 0.37 -10.78
N SER A 135 0.56 0.71 -10.10
CA SER A 135 1.74 1.36 -10.72
C SER A 135 2.41 0.50 -11.80
N GLY A 136 2.37 -0.82 -11.67
CA GLY A 136 2.87 -1.74 -12.69
C GLY A 136 1.98 -1.79 -13.92
N ALA A 137 0.65 -1.74 -13.74
CA ALA A 137 -0.30 -1.69 -14.84
C ALA A 137 -0.13 -0.40 -15.66
N VAL A 138 0.01 0.74 -15.01
CA VAL A 138 0.30 2.04 -15.66
C VAL A 138 1.62 1.98 -16.42
N ARG A 139 2.69 1.55 -15.75
CA ARG A 139 4.04 1.54 -16.33
C ARG A 139 4.19 0.62 -17.54
N TYR A 140 3.55 -0.51 -17.51
CA TYR A 140 3.64 -1.55 -18.55
C TYR A 140 2.33 -1.72 -19.33
N ARG A 141 1.52 -0.63 -19.39
CA ARG A 141 0.25 -0.56 -20.10
C ARG A 141 0.30 -1.20 -21.48
N SER A 142 1.23 -0.78 -22.33
CA SER A 142 1.34 -1.26 -23.71
C SER A 142 1.55 -2.77 -23.82
N VAL A 143 2.29 -3.36 -22.86
CA VAL A 143 2.54 -4.81 -22.82
C VAL A 143 1.27 -5.55 -22.40
N LEU A 144 0.59 -5.07 -21.36
CA LEU A 144 -0.62 -5.70 -20.81
C LEU A 144 -1.80 -5.56 -21.77
N GLU A 145 -2.02 -4.38 -22.36
CA GLU A 145 -3.09 -4.15 -23.33
C GLU A 145 -2.88 -4.94 -24.63
N ALA A 146 -1.63 -5.08 -25.10
CA ALA A 146 -1.30 -5.94 -26.23
C ALA A 146 -1.65 -7.42 -25.98
N ALA A 147 -1.63 -7.85 -24.71
CA ALA A 147 -2.05 -9.19 -24.27
C ALA A 147 -3.57 -9.28 -23.98
N GLY A 148 -4.32 -8.19 -24.11
CA GLY A 148 -5.78 -8.17 -23.94
C GLY A 148 -6.29 -7.63 -22.61
N ALA A 149 -5.43 -7.04 -21.76
CA ALA A 149 -5.84 -6.40 -20.51
C ALA A 149 -6.65 -5.12 -20.76
N ASP A 150 -7.57 -4.80 -19.85
CA ASP A 150 -8.16 -3.47 -19.70
C ASP A 150 -7.39 -2.70 -18.64
N VAL A 151 -6.74 -1.59 -19.00
CA VAL A 151 -5.99 -0.75 -18.07
C VAL A 151 -6.61 0.64 -18.00
N PRO A 152 -7.22 1.04 -16.88
CA PRO A 152 -7.82 2.37 -16.72
C PRO A 152 -6.84 3.51 -17.02
N PRO A 153 -7.32 4.74 -17.33
CA PRO A 153 -6.43 5.90 -17.52
C PRO A 153 -5.45 6.10 -16.37
N ASP A 154 -4.23 6.60 -16.66
CA ASP A 154 -3.14 6.71 -15.68
C ASP A 154 -3.49 7.51 -14.41
N ALA A 155 -4.39 8.50 -14.54
CA ALA A 155 -4.86 9.31 -13.42
C ALA A 155 -6.00 8.69 -12.62
N ASP A 156 -6.44 7.47 -12.96
CA ASP A 156 -7.53 6.81 -12.26
C ASP A 156 -7.11 6.42 -10.84
N GLU A 157 -7.92 6.79 -9.86
CA GLU A 157 -7.65 6.52 -8.44
C GLU A 157 -7.53 5.02 -8.11
N ARG A 158 -8.10 4.15 -8.93
CA ARG A 158 -7.97 2.69 -8.79
C ARG A 158 -6.54 2.19 -8.94
N HIS A 159 -5.63 3.01 -9.47
CA HIS A 159 -4.20 2.69 -9.52
C HIS A 159 -3.47 2.95 -8.19
N LEU A 160 -4.13 3.55 -7.20
CA LEU A 160 -3.52 3.90 -5.92
C LEU A 160 -3.93 2.91 -4.81
N PRO A 161 -2.98 2.40 -4.01
CA PRO A 161 -3.27 1.62 -2.82
C PRO A 161 -3.76 2.58 -1.70
N ARG A 162 -5.04 2.98 -1.78
CA ARG A 162 -5.62 3.99 -0.91
C ARG A 162 -5.64 3.54 0.55
N ALA A 163 -5.20 4.41 1.46
CA ALA A 163 -5.02 4.08 2.87
C ALA A 163 -6.32 3.68 3.58
N ARG A 164 -7.48 4.19 3.15
CA ARG A 164 -8.79 3.74 3.66
C ARG A 164 -9.00 2.23 3.52
N PHE A 165 -8.48 1.62 2.46
CA PHE A 165 -8.59 0.17 2.28
C PHE A 165 -7.66 -0.60 3.20
N HIS A 166 -6.51 -0.03 3.58
CA HIS A 166 -5.67 -0.59 4.63
C HIS A 166 -6.42 -0.62 5.97
N ALA A 167 -7.08 0.48 6.37
CA ALA A 167 -7.92 0.50 7.56
C ALA A 167 -9.07 -0.54 7.47
N GLN A 168 -9.73 -0.63 6.31
CA GLN A 168 -10.82 -1.58 6.08
C GLN A 168 -10.39 -3.04 6.14
N LEU A 169 -9.18 -3.37 5.68
CA LEU A 169 -8.63 -4.73 5.65
C LEU A 169 -7.87 -5.11 6.93
N ALA A 170 -7.55 -4.14 7.79
CA ALA A 170 -6.83 -4.38 9.03
C ALA A 170 -7.61 -5.35 9.94
N ARG A 171 -6.94 -6.42 10.39
CA ARG A 171 -7.56 -7.44 11.26
C ARG A 171 -6.64 -7.82 12.42
N ASP A 172 -5.47 -8.25 12.15
CA ASP A 172 -4.55 -8.83 13.11
C ASP A 172 -3.70 -7.74 13.77
N PHE A 173 -4.32 -7.02 14.70
CA PHE A 173 -3.67 -5.97 15.47
C PHE A 173 -2.75 -6.56 16.54
N ARG A 174 -1.46 -6.22 16.48
CA ARG A 174 -0.40 -6.77 17.32
C ARG A 174 0.62 -5.70 17.72
N PRO A 175 1.57 -6.01 18.63
CA PRO A 175 2.70 -5.13 18.89
C PRO A 175 3.45 -4.78 17.59
N ALA A 176 3.86 -3.54 17.45
CA ALA A 176 4.43 -3.02 16.19
C ALA A 176 5.72 -3.72 15.75
N GLU A 177 6.49 -4.25 16.70
CA GLU A 177 7.70 -5.04 16.47
C GLU A 177 7.45 -6.38 15.79
N GLU A 178 6.24 -6.93 15.92
CA GLU A 178 5.83 -8.18 15.29
C GLU A 178 5.31 -8.01 13.86
N VAL A 179 5.10 -6.76 13.42
CA VAL A 179 4.68 -6.47 12.05
C VAL A 179 5.89 -6.45 11.13
N GLU A 180 5.95 -7.43 10.23
CA GLU A 180 7.04 -7.62 9.30
C GLU A 180 6.69 -7.18 7.87
N PRO A 181 7.68 -6.73 7.08
CA PRO A 181 7.46 -6.41 5.68
C PRO A 181 7.21 -7.67 4.83
N LEU A 182 6.31 -7.55 3.86
CA LEU A 182 6.05 -8.60 2.87
C LEU A 182 7.05 -8.47 1.70
N TYR A 183 8.15 -9.21 1.76
CA TYR A 183 9.14 -9.27 0.70
C TYR A 183 8.84 -10.45 -0.25
N LEU A 184 8.33 -10.15 -1.44
CA LEU A 184 8.19 -11.15 -2.51
C LEU A 184 9.51 -11.37 -3.29
N ARG A 185 10.49 -10.49 -3.09
CA ARG A 185 11.85 -10.60 -3.63
C ARG A 185 12.83 -10.50 -2.48
N LEU A 186 13.81 -11.40 -2.45
CA LEU A 186 14.92 -11.30 -1.50
C LEU A 186 15.77 -10.05 -1.78
N PRO A 187 16.30 -9.38 -0.75
CA PRO A 187 17.26 -8.29 -0.91
C PRO A 187 18.46 -8.73 -1.74
N ASP A 188 19.06 -7.80 -2.49
CA ASP A 188 20.19 -8.11 -3.39
C ASP A 188 21.44 -8.64 -2.67
N ALA A 189 21.59 -8.35 -1.38
CA ALA A 189 22.70 -8.86 -0.56
C ALA A 189 22.71 -10.39 -0.45
N ASP A 190 21.54 -11.04 -0.59
CA ASP A 190 21.43 -12.50 -0.46
C ASP A 190 21.56 -13.24 -1.80
N ARG A 191 21.68 -12.51 -2.93
CA ARG A 191 21.83 -13.09 -4.28
C ARG A 191 23.29 -13.38 -4.70
N THR A 192 24.27 -13.01 -3.89
CA THR A 192 25.69 -13.12 -4.23
C THR A 192 26.35 -14.44 -3.80
N THR A 193 25.59 -15.42 -3.33
CA THR A 193 26.10 -16.74 -2.95
C THR A 193 25.32 -17.84 -3.68
N SER A 194 25.61 -18.00 -4.98
CA SER A 194 25.33 -19.23 -5.73
C SER A 194 26.28 -19.31 -6.93
#